data_24440242b60139b1d607370e9f622a8a
#
_entry.id   24440242b60139b1d607370e9f622a8a
#
_cell.length_a   1.000
_cell.length_b   1.000
_cell.length_c   1.000
_cell.angle_alpha   90.00
_cell.angle_beta   90.00
_cell.angle_gamma   90.00
#
_symmetry.space_group_name_H-M   'P 1'
#
loop_
_entity.id
_entity.type
_entity.pdbx_description
1 polymer ?
#
loop_
_entity_poly.entity_id
_entity_poly.type
_entity_poly.pdbx_seq_one_letter_code
_entity_poly.pdbx_strand_id
1 'polypeptide(L)'
;MKHPLFVAMVVALPAAAAEESKTHEVVPFAIAGSEGFGIASADGASRLITHWLLQSDLRAFVGSDSPTPDRETFLLRFGGVRLDATLERSFRAALFANFAQNQVFLLEGWIEARLAPGVRLRAGKILYPISEERLTPGINLPFVSTSVAAMLLPARDTGVELLGSVAGDRIDWNLALTNGSVPGGAGDAVADSGKDLVGRLYVHPFVTAGVEPLRKLGLGLGASTGRHNGSRDNSRLVSLQTYGGQTFFSCLKGTAANGRVQRVVPHLTWGFGPVSAYADAVWARDEISGMDVSSNAWSGTIALVLTGEDAEPLSFVIPLRRFDLAAGHIGAIELVATAGQVMIGSTAFPALANPAVAMKGMTAYGMGLNWYPSRGVALLISYGHQVFSAAAGAPARPDEDTLIARFQLIL
;
A
#
# COMPACT_ATOMS: atom_id res chain seq x y z
N MET A 1 -8.93 1.47 -41.66
CA MET A 1 -8.53 2.79 -41.10
C MET A 1 -9.78 3.52 -40.66
N LYS A 2 -10.14 3.49 -39.37
CA LYS A 2 -11.21 4.30 -38.78
C LYS A 2 -10.63 4.86 -37.48
N HIS A 3 -10.40 6.18 -37.47
CA HIS A 3 -9.97 6.91 -36.29
C HIS A 3 -11.15 7.09 -35.34
N PRO A 4 -11.01 6.89 -34.02
CA PRO A 4 -12.01 7.34 -33.08
C PRO A 4 -11.84 8.84 -32.81
N LEU A 5 -12.93 9.57 -32.94
CA LEU A 5 -13.08 10.97 -32.54
C LEU A 5 -12.91 11.11 -31.02
N PHE A 6 -11.92 11.87 -30.59
CA PHE A 6 -11.87 12.41 -29.24
C PHE A 6 -12.82 13.61 -29.18
N VAL A 7 -13.91 13.48 -28.44
CA VAL A 7 -14.77 14.62 -28.10
C VAL A 7 -14.18 15.33 -26.89
N ALA A 8 -13.53 16.47 -27.14
CA ALA A 8 -13.11 17.37 -26.08
C ALA A 8 -14.34 18.15 -25.59
N MET A 9 -14.80 17.86 -24.38
CA MET A 9 -15.82 18.62 -23.69
C MET A 9 -15.18 19.89 -23.10
N VAL A 10 -15.29 21.01 -23.79
CA VAL A 10 -14.93 22.31 -23.26
C VAL A 10 -16.07 22.82 -22.40
N VAL A 11 -15.88 22.81 -21.08
CA VAL A 11 -16.80 23.46 -20.13
C VAL A 11 -16.42 24.94 -20.09
N ALA A 12 -17.25 25.79 -20.65
CA ALA A 12 -17.12 27.24 -20.53
C ALA A 12 -17.55 27.67 -19.10
N LEU A 13 -16.59 28.14 -18.31
CA LEU A 13 -16.86 28.80 -17.05
C LEU A 13 -17.28 30.26 -17.31
N PRO A 14 -18.29 30.79 -16.60
CA PRO A 14 -18.67 32.18 -16.74
C PRO A 14 -17.58 33.09 -16.15
N ALA A 15 -17.20 34.11 -16.88
CA ALA A 15 -16.30 35.15 -16.40
C ALA A 15 -16.99 35.96 -15.27
N ALA A 16 -16.49 35.82 -14.04
CA ALA A 16 -16.85 36.67 -12.94
C ALA A 16 -16.10 37.99 -13.08
N ALA A 17 -16.84 39.10 -12.95
CA ALA A 17 -16.30 40.46 -12.98
C ALA A 17 -15.27 40.64 -11.84
N ALA A 18 -14.12 41.22 -12.17
CA ALA A 18 -13.09 41.55 -11.22
C ALA A 18 -13.54 42.76 -10.36
N GLU A 19 -13.82 42.52 -9.09
CA GLU A 19 -13.81 43.58 -8.08
C GLU A 19 -12.35 43.91 -7.73
N GLU A 20 -11.97 45.18 -7.84
CA GLU A 20 -10.67 45.68 -7.38
C GLU A 20 -10.54 45.47 -5.86
N SER A 21 -9.88 44.37 -5.49
CA SER A 21 -9.51 44.10 -4.11
C SER A 21 -8.28 44.95 -3.74
N LYS A 22 -8.42 45.79 -2.70
CA LYS A 22 -7.28 46.41 -2.01
C LYS A 22 -6.29 45.29 -1.62
N THR A 23 -5.12 45.32 -2.20
CA THR A 23 -4.02 44.40 -1.89
C THR A 23 -3.57 44.64 -0.45
N HIS A 24 -4.14 43.91 0.50
CA HIS A 24 -3.43 43.66 1.74
C HIS A 24 -2.20 42.81 1.37
N GLU A 25 -1.04 43.29 1.77
CA GLU A 25 0.22 42.56 1.59
C GLU A 25 0.10 41.22 2.34
N VAL A 26 -0.21 40.18 1.61
CA VAL A 26 -0.46 38.81 2.13
C VAL A 26 0.90 38.19 2.33
N VAL A 27 1.43 38.21 3.55
CA VAL A 27 2.73 37.62 3.88
C VAL A 27 2.54 36.10 4.04
N PRO A 28 3.17 35.28 3.19
CA PRO A 28 3.17 33.86 3.38
C PRO A 28 3.91 33.46 4.67
N PHE A 29 3.46 32.42 5.35
CA PHE A 29 4.12 31.94 6.56
C PHE A 29 4.78 30.58 6.34
N ALA A 30 5.91 30.34 7.02
CA ALA A 30 6.60 29.06 7.02
C ALA A 30 5.87 28.08 7.95
N ILE A 31 5.79 26.82 7.49
CA ILE A 31 5.32 25.68 8.28
C ILE A 31 6.54 24.87 8.64
N ALA A 32 6.72 24.56 9.93
CA ALA A 32 7.77 23.66 10.39
C ALA A 32 7.27 22.89 11.60
N GLY A 33 7.35 21.56 11.54
CA GLY A 33 6.94 20.73 12.67
C GLY A 33 6.44 19.35 12.26
N SER A 34 5.48 18.84 13.02
CA SER A 34 4.96 17.47 12.87
C SER A 34 4.16 17.24 11.57
N GLU A 35 3.81 18.28 10.87
CA GLU A 35 3.11 18.21 9.57
C GLU A 35 4.08 18.35 8.38
N GLY A 36 5.40 18.32 8.63
CA GLY A 36 6.42 18.54 7.63
C GLY A 36 6.93 19.98 7.60
N PHE A 37 7.62 20.31 6.50
CA PHE A 37 8.20 21.65 6.28
C PHE A 37 7.58 22.24 5.03
N GLY A 38 7.21 23.52 5.09
CA GLY A 38 6.55 24.11 3.93
C GLY A 38 6.24 25.59 4.06
N ILE A 39 5.42 26.06 3.14
CA ILE A 39 4.91 27.43 3.09
C ILE A 39 3.38 27.39 2.89
N ALA A 40 2.71 28.39 3.43
CA ALA A 40 1.29 28.59 3.21
C ALA A 40 1.00 30.06 2.89
N SER A 41 -0.06 30.30 2.10
CA SER A 41 -0.62 31.63 1.92
C SER A 41 -1.18 32.15 3.23
N ALA A 42 -1.23 33.46 3.43
CA ALA A 42 -1.69 34.06 4.69
C ALA A 42 -3.15 33.70 5.03
N ASP A 43 -3.99 33.47 4.05
CA ASP A 43 -5.38 33.03 4.23
C ASP A 43 -5.47 31.48 4.43
N GLY A 44 -4.34 30.76 4.38
CA GLY A 44 -4.26 29.30 4.49
C GLY A 44 -4.96 28.53 3.34
N ALA A 45 -5.38 29.21 2.28
CA ALA A 45 -6.06 28.56 1.16
C ALA A 45 -5.13 27.75 0.27
N SER A 46 -3.88 28.15 0.19
CA SER A 46 -2.85 27.48 -0.59
C SER A 46 -1.67 27.11 0.29
N ARG A 47 -1.12 25.92 0.13
CA ARG A 47 0.05 25.45 0.87
C ARG A 47 0.86 24.43 0.08
N LEU A 48 2.15 24.43 0.31
CA LEU A 48 3.09 23.42 -0.18
C LEU A 48 3.86 22.87 1.02
N ILE A 49 3.79 21.56 1.23
CA ILE A 49 4.45 20.86 2.34
C ILE A 49 5.35 19.79 1.78
N THR A 50 6.55 19.65 2.31
CA THR A 50 7.49 18.57 2.01
C THR A 50 7.64 17.65 3.22
N HIS A 51 7.66 16.35 2.96
CA HIS A 51 7.95 15.31 3.94
C HIS A 51 9.15 14.50 3.45
N TRP A 52 10.00 14.13 4.37
CA TRP A 52 11.18 13.32 4.11
C TRP A 52 11.03 11.97 4.79
N LEU A 53 11.28 10.91 4.05
CA LEU A 53 11.17 9.54 4.53
C LEU A 53 12.51 8.82 4.35
N LEU A 54 12.95 8.14 5.42
CA LEU A 54 14.11 7.28 5.37
C LEU A 54 13.77 5.95 6.05
N GLN A 55 14.08 4.83 5.38
CA GLN A 55 14.03 3.50 5.96
C GLN A 55 15.32 2.75 5.63
N SER A 56 16.02 2.31 6.68
CA SER A 56 17.20 1.45 6.58
C SER A 56 16.92 0.13 7.27
N ASP A 57 17.14 -0.97 6.58
CA ASP A 57 16.90 -2.32 7.09
C ASP A 57 18.24 -3.04 7.30
N LEU A 58 18.35 -3.77 8.40
CA LEU A 58 19.23 -4.91 8.56
C LEU A 58 18.37 -6.17 8.39
N ARG A 59 18.74 -7.03 7.45
CA ARG A 59 18.08 -8.30 7.20
C ARG A 59 19.05 -9.44 7.46
N ALA A 60 18.61 -10.44 8.22
CA ALA A 60 19.35 -11.65 8.48
C ALA A 60 18.44 -12.88 8.30
N PHE A 61 19.03 -14.00 7.86
CA PHE A 61 18.36 -15.30 7.85
C PHE A 61 18.80 -16.07 9.09
N VAL A 62 17.88 -16.77 9.74
CA VAL A 62 18.11 -17.49 10.99
C VAL A 62 18.01 -19.00 10.69
N GLY A 63 19.04 -19.77 10.99
CA GLY A 63 19.07 -21.22 10.74
C GLY A 63 19.85 -21.61 9.50
N SER A 64 20.13 -22.91 9.36
CA SER A 64 21.06 -23.45 8.34
C SER A 64 20.40 -23.98 7.07
N ASP A 65 19.07 -23.96 7.00
CA ASP A 65 18.31 -24.70 5.97
C ASP A 65 17.84 -23.83 4.79
N SER A 66 18.28 -22.56 4.75
CA SER A 66 17.94 -21.66 3.62
C SER A 66 18.53 -22.22 2.30
N PRO A 67 17.70 -22.36 1.24
CA PRO A 67 18.14 -22.92 -0.04
C PRO A 67 19.07 -21.99 -0.84
N THR A 68 19.26 -20.76 -0.38
CA THR A 68 20.17 -19.77 -0.96
C THR A 68 21.22 -19.38 0.06
N PRO A 69 22.48 -19.09 -0.35
CA PRO A 69 23.48 -18.62 0.58
C PRO A 69 22.95 -17.40 1.31
N ASP A 70 22.83 -17.56 2.62
CA ASP A 70 22.34 -16.54 3.54
C ASP A 70 23.15 -15.25 3.33
N ARG A 71 22.45 -14.20 3.03
CA ARG A 71 23.05 -12.88 2.91
C ARG A 71 22.45 -11.98 3.96
N GLU A 72 23.16 -11.88 5.06
CA GLU A 72 22.95 -10.73 5.94
C GLU A 72 23.24 -9.47 5.14
N THR A 73 22.35 -8.51 5.20
CA THR A 73 22.54 -7.29 4.43
C THR A 73 21.94 -6.08 5.12
N PHE A 74 22.71 -4.99 5.06
CA PHE A 74 22.18 -3.66 5.28
C PHE A 74 21.67 -3.13 3.96
N LEU A 75 20.46 -2.60 3.95
CA LEU A 75 19.93 -1.98 2.76
C LEU A 75 19.22 -0.67 3.08
N LEU A 76 19.42 0.32 2.25
CA LEU A 76 18.59 1.50 2.20
C LEU A 76 17.30 1.10 1.46
N ARG A 77 16.26 0.74 2.24
CA ARG A 77 14.99 0.30 1.68
C ARG A 77 14.25 1.43 0.99
N PHE A 78 14.29 2.59 1.63
CA PHE A 78 13.56 3.77 1.18
C PHE A 78 14.34 5.03 1.55
N GLY A 79 14.45 5.93 0.63
CA GLY A 79 14.94 7.28 0.84
C GLY A 79 14.17 8.18 -0.10
N GLY A 80 13.19 8.94 0.41
CA GLY A 80 12.25 9.62 -0.47
C GLY A 80 11.79 10.97 0.03
N VAL A 81 11.25 11.74 -0.90
CA VAL A 81 10.66 13.04 -0.66
C VAL A 81 9.23 13.04 -1.20
N ARG A 82 8.31 13.47 -0.37
CA ARG A 82 6.93 13.72 -0.74
C ARG A 82 6.65 15.21 -0.70
N LEU A 83 6.05 15.73 -1.75
CA LEU A 83 5.53 17.09 -1.84
C LEU A 83 4.00 17.00 -1.88
N ASP A 84 3.33 17.68 -0.96
CA ASP A 84 1.89 17.82 -0.94
C ASP A 84 1.52 19.29 -1.16
N ALA A 85 0.77 19.56 -2.22
CA ALA A 85 0.26 20.89 -2.54
C ALA A 85 -1.25 20.94 -2.35
N THR A 86 -1.73 22.04 -1.79
CA THR A 86 -3.13 22.45 -1.83
C THR A 86 -3.20 23.80 -2.52
N LEU A 87 -4.14 23.99 -3.42
CA LEU A 87 -4.35 25.24 -4.14
C LEU A 87 -5.82 25.62 -4.00
N GLU A 88 -6.06 26.84 -3.48
CA GLU A 88 -7.38 27.43 -3.31
C GLU A 88 -8.41 26.53 -2.61
N ARG A 89 -7.95 25.62 -1.71
CA ARG A 89 -8.75 24.62 -1.00
C ARG A 89 -9.48 23.60 -1.90
N SER A 90 -9.53 23.83 -3.22
CA SER A 90 -10.28 23.03 -4.19
C SER A 90 -9.44 22.00 -4.90
N PHE A 91 -8.15 22.28 -5.06
CA PHE A 91 -7.23 21.39 -5.76
C PHE A 91 -6.15 20.89 -4.79
N ARG A 92 -5.77 19.65 -4.96
CA ARG A 92 -4.64 19.02 -4.27
C ARG A 92 -3.76 18.32 -5.27
N ALA A 93 -2.47 18.26 -4.99
CA ALA A 93 -1.54 17.45 -5.76
C ALA A 93 -0.54 16.81 -4.80
N ALA A 94 -0.03 15.64 -5.19
CA ALA A 94 1.10 15.03 -4.51
C ALA A 94 2.12 14.55 -5.52
N LEU A 95 3.38 14.65 -5.14
CA LEU A 95 4.50 14.06 -5.83
C LEU A 95 5.36 13.31 -4.82
N PHE A 96 5.55 12.00 -5.00
CA PHE A 96 6.30 11.16 -4.08
C PHE A 96 7.36 10.38 -4.84
N ALA A 97 8.63 10.72 -4.63
CA ALA A 97 9.77 10.09 -5.27
C ALA A 97 10.61 9.30 -4.28
N ASN A 98 11.13 8.15 -4.72
CA ASN A 98 12.08 7.33 -3.98
C ASN A 98 13.43 7.31 -4.72
N PHE A 99 14.52 7.49 -3.97
CA PHE A 99 15.91 7.57 -4.46
C PHE A 99 16.76 6.40 -3.96
N ALA A 100 16.16 5.41 -3.28
CA ALA A 100 16.89 4.26 -2.75
C ALA A 100 17.22 3.23 -3.84
N GLN A 101 18.17 2.33 -3.55
CA GLN A 101 18.55 1.19 -4.39
C GLN A 101 19.12 1.59 -5.77
N ASN A 102 19.84 2.71 -5.81
CA ASN A 102 20.48 3.24 -7.03
C ASN A 102 19.52 3.54 -8.18
N GLN A 103 18.25 3.78 -7.88
CA GLN A 103 17.22 4.11 -8.85
C GLN A 103 16.38 5.28 -8.34
N VAL A 104 15.84 6.05 -9.27
CA VAL A 104 14.86 7.08 -8.95
C VAL A 104 13.54 6.68 -9.58
N PHE A 105 12.52 6.51 -8.78
CA PHE A 105 11.17 6.25 -9.28
C PHE A 105 10.12 7.11 -8.58
N LEU A 106 9.20 7.56 -9.39
CA LEU A 106 8.00 8.20 -8.92
C LEU A 106 7.08 7.11 -8.33
N LEU A 107 6.80 7.19 -7.04
CA LEU A 107 5.83 6.30 -6.38
C LEU A 107 4.41 6.79 -6.59
N GLU A 108 4.16 8.07 -6.36
CA GLU A 108 2.87 8.72 -6.57
C GLU A 108 3.08 10.06 -7.27
N GLY A 109 2.16 10.39 -8.16
CA GLY A 109 2.14 11.68 -8.85
C GLY A 109 0.73 11.93 -9.36
N TRP A 110 -0.06 12.70 -8.62
CA TRP A 110 -1.47 12.90 -8.95
C TRP A 110 -1.94 14.31 -8.64
N ILE A 111 -3.02 14.69 -9.33
CA ILE A 111 -3.78 15.91 -9.09
C ILE A 111 -5.21 15.49 -8.72
N GLU A 112 -5.80 16.18 -7.75
CA GLU A 112 -7.15 15.94 -7.26
C GLU A 112 -7.94 17.25 -7.26
N ALA A 113 -9.18 17.19 -7.73
CA ALA A 113 -10.14 18.27 -7.68
C ALA A 113 -11.32 17.89 -6.78
N ARG A 114 -11.75 18.80 -5.92
CA ARG A 114 -12.96 18.66 -5.14
C ARG A 114 -14.16 19.07 -6.00
N LEU A 115 -15.00 18.12 -6.35
CA LEU A 115 -16.18 18.35 -7.22
C LEU A 115 -17.40 18.78 -6.42
N ALA A 116 -17.59 18.21 -5.24
CA ALA A 116 -18.68 18.48 -4.32
C ALA A 116 -18.27 18.10 -2.89
N PRO A 117 -19.04 18.49 -1.85
CA PRO A 117 -18.86 17.94 -0.52
C PRO A 117 -18.85 16.40 -0.55
N GLY A 118 -17.79 15.78 -0.05
CA GLY A 118 -17.65 14.33 -0.02
C GLY A 118 -17.37 13.67 -1.38
N VAL A 119 -17.09 14.43 -2.47
CA VAL A 119 -16.78 13.86 -3.80
C VAL A 119 -15.54 14.53 -4.40
N ARG A 120 -14.56 13.74 -4.78
CA ARG A 120 -13.29 14.18 -5.37
C ARG A 120 -12.96 13.38 -6.61
N LEU A 121 -12.32 14.00 -7.57
CA LEU A 121 -11.76 13.39 -8.77
C LEU A 121 -10.25 13.48 -8.70
N ARG A 122 -9.56 12.38 -8.84
CA ARG A 122 -8.11 12.30 -8.83
C ARG A 122 -7.61 11.68 -10.15
N ALA A 123 -6.52 12.19 -10.68
CA ALA A 123 -5.88 11.66 -11.89
C ALA A 123 -4.37 11.62 -11.72
N GLY A 124 -3.72 10.57 -12.20
CA GLY A 124 -2.29 10.36 -12.14
C GLY A 124 -1.92 8.98 -11.59
N LYS A 125 -0.74 8.87 -11.01
CA LYS A 125 -0.25 7.64 -10.37
C LYS A 125 -0.68 7.63 -8.90
N ILE A 126 -1.57 6.70 -8.57
CA ILE A 126 -2.28 6.60 -7.29
C ILE A 126 -2.00 5.28 -6.59
N LEU A 127 -2.25 5.20 -5.29
CA LEU A 127 -2.38 3.93 -4.58
C LEU A 127 -3.56 3.15 -5.18
N TYR A 128 -3.40 1.83 -5.33
CA TYR A 128 -4.45 1.00 -5.93
C TYR A 128 -5.62 0.80 -4.95
N PRO A 129 -6.82 1.36 -5.25
CA PRO A 129 -7.88 1.50 -4.25
C PRO A 129 -8.71 0.23 -4.12
N ILE A 130 -8.15 -0.84 -3.54
CA ILE A 130 -8.80 -2.14 -3.42
C ILE A 130 -8.94 -2.65 -1.98
N SER A 131 -8.05 -2.26 -1.05
CA SER A 131 -8.15 -2.56 0.38
C SER A 131 -7.56 -1.43 1.24
N GLU A 132 -7.85 -1.44 2.54
CA GLU A 132 -7.28 -0.45 3.46
C GLU A 132 -5.75 -0.55 3.53
N GLU A 133 -5.20 -1.77 3.59
CA GLU A 133 -3.75 -1.95 3.59
C GLU A 133 -3.10 -1.35 2.34
N ARG A 134 -3.74 -1.51 1.15
CA ARG A 134 -3.21 -0.95 -0.10
C ARG A 134 -3.31 0.56 -0.20
N LEU A 135 -4.26 1.16 0.49
CA LEU A 135 -4.39 2.63 0.61
C LEU A 135 -3.51 3.20 1.72
N THR A 136 -2.95 2.34 2.58
CA THR A 136 -2.10 2.76 3.69
C THR A 136 -0.64 2.91 3.24
N PRO A 137 0.01 4.04 3.51
CA PRO A 137 1.44 4.17 3.32
C PRO A 137 2.21 3.11 4.12
N GLY A 138 3.21 2.49 3.50
CA GLY A 138 3.98 1.40 4.13
C GLY A 138 4.72 1.77 5.43
N ILE A 139 4.88 3.06 5.71
CA ILE A 139 5.43 3.57 6.97
C ILE A 139 4.48 3.42 8.16
N ASN A 140 3.19 3.25 7.89
CA ASN A 140 2.15 3.09 8.91
C ASN A 140 1.83 1.62 9.21
N LEU A 141 2.43 0.68 8.48
CA LEU A 141 2.23 -0.74 8.73
C LEU A 141 2.97 -1.13 10.01
N PRO A 142 2.30 -1.80 10.95
CA PRO A 142 2.93 -2.22 12.20
C PRO A 142 3.96 -3.35 12.00
N PHE A 143 3.80 -4.20 11.00
CA PHE A 143 4.79 -5.20 10.63
C PHE A 143 5.73 -4.67 9.54
N VAL A 144 6.99 -5.07 9.57
CA VAL A 144 8.05 -4.57 8.70
C VAL A 144 7.81 -4.82 7.19
N SER A 145 6.97 -5.76 6.86
CA SER A 145 6.58 -6.11 5.49
C SER A 145 5.07 -5.96 5.29
N THR A 146 4.66 -5.77 4.03
CA THR A 146 3.24 -5.88 3.65
C THR A 146 2.73 -7.29 3.90
N SER A 147 1.44 -7.44 4.06
CA SER A 147 0.80 -8.73 4.30
C SER A 147 0.99 -9.72 3.15
N VAL A 148 0.83 -11.01 3.45
CA VAL A 148 0.86 -12.07 2.41
C VAL A 148 -0.30 -11.90 1.41
N ALA A 149 -1.46 -11.46 1.87
CA ALA A 149 -2.61 -11.18 1.00
C ALA A 149 -2.29 -10.12 -0.05
N ALA A 150 -1.55 -9.11 0.32
CA ALA A 150 -1.13 -8.04 -0.56
C ALA A 150 -0.22 -8.51 -1.72
N MET A 151 0.39 -9.69 -1.66
CA MET A 151 1.21 -10.24 -2.75
C MET A 151 0.43 -10.47 -4.05
N LEU A 152 -0.88 -10.66 -3.98
CA LEU A 152 -1.75 -10.84 -5.15
C LEU A 152 -2.37 -9.52 -5.66
N LEU A 153 -2.06 -8.38 -5.05
CA LEU A 153 -2.66 -7.08 -5.35
C LEU A 153 -1.64 -6.10 -5.93
N PRO A 154 -2.01 -5.28 -6.92
CA PRO A 154 -1.22 -4.13 -7.32
C PRO A 154 -0.97 -3.19 -6.13
N ALA A 155 0.19 -2.51 -6.12
CA ALA A 155 0.48 -1.54 -5.09
C ALA A 155 0.03 -0.13 -5.51
N ARG A 156 0.36 0.24 -6.75
CA ARG A 156 0.00 1.54 -7.35
C ARG A 156 -0.31 1.35 -8.81
N ASP A 157 -1.08 2.29 -9.37
CA ASP A 157 -1.34 2.32 -10.79
C ASP A 157 -1.59 3.75 -11.27
N THR A 158 -1.50 3.95 -12.59
CA THR A 158 -1.80 5.24 -13.23
C THR A 158 -3.20 5.19 -13.82
N GLY A 159 -4.01 6.20 -13.51
CA GLY A 159 -5.38 6.25 -13.97
C GLY A 159 -6.17 7.45 -13.45
N VAL A 160 -7.48 7.31 -13.46
CA VAL A 160 -8.45 8.27 -12.94
C VAL A 160 -9.30 7.60 -11.87
N GLU A 161 -9.49 8.29 -10.76
CA GLU A 161 -10.23 7.81 -9.60
C GLU A 161 -11.28 8.83 -9.18
N LEU A 162 -12.52 8.39 -9.04
CA LEU A 162 -13.57 9.10 -8.34
C LEU A 162 -13.67 8.51 -6.93
N LEU A 163 -13.57 9.35 -5.91
CA LEU A 163 -13.51 8.90 -4.52
C LEU A 163 -14.27 9.84 -3.60
N GLY A 164 -14.68 9.32 -2.48
CA GLY A 164 -15.37 10.16 -1.52
C GLY A 164 -15.84 9.45 -0.27
N SER A 165 -16.52 10.24 0.57
CA SER A 165 -17.19 9.74 1.76
C SER A 165 -18.61 10.30 1.84
N VAL A 166 -19.51 9.54 2.42
CA VAL A 166 -20.92 9.90 2.62
C VAL A 166 -21.39 9.54 4.03
N ALA A 167 -22.56 10.03 4.40
CA ALA A 167 -23.18 9.78 5.70
C ALA A 167 -22.32 10.20 6.91
N GLY A 168 -21.55 11.31 6.81
CA GLY A 168 -20.69 11.80 7.87
C GLY A 168 -19.46 10.88 8.08
N ASP A 169 -18.80 10.55 6.98
CA ASP A 169 -17.60 9.70 6.90
C ASP A 169 -17.79 8.26 7.43
N ARG A 170 -19.03 7.76 7.39
CA ARG A 170 -19.34 6.37 7.76
C ARG A 170 -19.12 5.40 6.60
N ILE A 171 -19.15 5.91 5.38
CA ILE A 171 -19.03 5.11 4.16
C ILE A 171 -18.04 5.81 3.24
N ASP A 172 -16.88 5.18 3.05
CA ASP A 172 -15.89 5.59 2.07
C ASP A 172 -16.02 4.74 0.81
N TRP A 173 -15.86 5.35 -0.34
CA TRP A 173 -15.96 4.68 -1.61
C TRP A 173 -14.92 5.18 -2.61
N ASN A 174 -14.47 4.27 -3.47
CA ASN A 174 -13.55 4.53 -4.57
C ASN A 174 -14.05 3.84 -5.83
N LEU A 175 -13.92 4.50 -6.96
CA LEU A 175 -14.13 3.93 -8.29
C LEU A 175 -13.02 4.44 -9.20
N ALA A 176 -12.17 3.55 -9.72
CA ALA A 176 -11.03 3.92 -10.53
C ALA A 176 -10.98 3.15 -11.85
N LEU A 177 -10.53 3.83 -12.90
CA LEU A 177 -10.13 3.24 -14.17
C LEU A 177 -8.62 3.43 -14.32
N THR A 178 -7.87 2.34 -14.35
CA THR A 178 -6.41 2.36 -14.31
C THR A 178 -5.79 1.56 -15.46
N ASN A 179 -4.48 1.66 -15.62
CA ASN A 179 -3.75 0.94 -16.66
C ASN A 179 -3.62 -0.58 -16.44
N GLY A 180 -3.98 -1.08 -15.23
CA GLY A 180 -3.87 -2.50 -14.88
C GLY A 180 -2.45 -2.89 -14.49
N SER A 181 -1.93 -2.40 -13.38
CA SER A 181 -0.62 -2.80 -12.86
C SER A 181 -0.62 -4.26 -12.40
N VAL A 182 0.56 -4.89 -12.49
CA VAL A 182 0.78 -6.25 -11.96
C VAL A 182 0.81 -6.26 -10.43
N PRO A 183 0.58 -7.39 -9.75
CA PRO A 183 0.72 -7.51 -8.30
C PRO A 183 2.06 -6.95 -7.80
N GLY A 184 2.03 -6.16 -6.71
CA GLY A 184 3.21 -5.43 -6.20
C GLY A 184 3.73 -4.31 -7.12
N GLY A 185 3.22 -4.21 -8.33
CA GLY A 185 3.67 -3.26 -9.34
C GLY A 185 3.30 -1.81 -9.03
N ALA A 186 4.08 -0.90 -9.59
CA ALA A 186 3.92 0.55 -9.49
C ALA A 186 4.41 1.25 -10.78
N GLY A 187 4.08 0.71 -11.94
CA GLY A 187 4.53 1.23 -13.22
C GLY A 187 3.96 2.61 -13.56
N ASP A 188 4.77 3.44 -14.23
CA ASP A 188 4.35 4.77 -14.69
C ASP A 188 3.53 4.69 -15.97
N ALA A 189 3.85 3.72 -16.82
CA ALA A 189 3.15 3.43 -18.05
C ALA A 189 3.07 1.93 -18.28
N VAL A 190 2.05 1.53 -18.99
CA VAL A 190 1.84 0.14 -19.42
C VAL A 190 1.81 0.13 -20.95
N ALA A 191 2.60 -0.76 -21.54
CA ALA A 191 2.76 -0.85 -23.00
C ALA A 191 1.58 -1.57 -23.70
N ASP A 192 0.45 -1.75 -23.03
CA ASP A 192 -0.75 -2.35 -23.59
C ASP A 192 -1.99 -1.45 -23.47
N SER A 193 -3.06 -1.80 -24.18
CA SER A 193 -4.34 -1.09 -24.17
C SER A 193 -5.29 -1.58 -23.10
N GLY A 194 -4.92 -2.59 -22.31
CA GLY A 194 -5.74 -3.12 -21.22
C GLY A 194 -5.97 -2.08 -20.13
N LYS A 195 -7.12 -2.17 -19.48
CA LYS A 195 -7.48 -1.32 -18.34
C LYS A 195 -8.13 -2.16 -17.25
N ASP A 196 -7.92 -1.73 -16.02
CA ASP A 196 -8.60 -2.26 -14.85
C ASP A 196 -9.67 -1.28 -14.37
N LEU A 197 -10.88 -1.78 -14.18
CA LEU A 197 -11.91 -1.10 -13.40
C LEU A 197 -11.80 -1.61 -11.96
N VAL A 198 -11.66 -0.68 -11.02
CA VAL A 198 -11.48 -0.97 -9.59
C VAL A 198 -12.55 -0.25 -8.81
N GLY A 199 -13.20 -0.97 -7.91
CA GLY A 199 -14.16 -0.38 -6.98
C GLY A 199 -13.90 -0.84 -5.56
N ARG A 200 -14.15 0.02 -4.58
CA ARG A 200 -14.07 -0.27 -3.15
C ARG A 200 -15.19 0.44 -2.41
N LEU A 201 -15.78 -0.27 -1.48
CA LEU A 201 -16.68 0.27 -0.46
C LEU A 201 -16.11 -0.09 0.92
N TYR A 202 -16.11 0.89 1.83
CA TYR A 202 -15.63 0.69 3.20
C TYR A 202 -16.59 1.38 4.15
N VAL A 203 -17.04 0.68 5.19
CA VAL A 203 -18.07 1.17 6.08
C VAL A 203 -17.62 1.10 7.54
N HIS A 204 -18.01 2.10 8.33
CA HIS A 204 -17.84 2.19 9.77
C HIS A 204 -19.20 2.03 10.46
N PRO A 205 -19.70 0.79 10.64
CA PRO A 205 -21.09 0.56 11.01
C PRO A 205 -21.44 1.03 12.42
N PHE A 206 -20.46 1.12 13.33
CA PHE A 206 -20.69 1.39 14.75
C PHE A 206 -20.12 2.73 15.22
N VAL A 207 -19.62 3.60 14.34
CA VAL A 207 -18.97 4.87 14.72
C VAL A 207 -19.86 5.77 15.59
N THR A 208 -21.19 5.67 15.47
CA THR A 208 -22.16 6.45 16.26
C THR A 208 -23.10 5.59 17.11
N ALA A 209 -22.86 4.29 17.20
CA ALA A 209 -23.78 3.38 17.88
C ALA A 209 -23.61 3.36 19.42
N GLY A 210 -22.63 4.10 19.99
CA GLY A 210 -22.36 4.11 21.43
C GLY A 210 -21.75 2.81 21.97
N VAL A 211 -21.32 1.91 21.09
CA VAL A 211 -20.65 0.64 21.46
C VAL A 211 -19.15 0.82 21.31
N GLU A 212 -18.49 1.33 22.36
CA GLU A 212 -17.08 1.70 22.33
C GLU A 212 -16.14 0.63 21.73
N PRO A 213 -16.22 -0.69 22.10
CA PRO A 213 -15.35 -1.70 21.51
C PRO A 213 -15.49 -1.89 19.99
N LEU A 214 -16.60 -1.45 19.38
CA LEU A 214 -16.87 -1.58 17.96
C LEU A 214 -16.78 -0.25 17.20
N ARG A 215 -16.55 0.86 17.90
CA ARG A 215 -16.55 2.20 17.29
C ARG A 215 -15.58 2.34 16.13
N LYS A 216 -14.39 1.73 16.23
CA LYS A 216 -13.34 1.74 15.20
C LYS A 216 -13.40 0.52 14.27
N LEU A 217 -14.47 -0.27 14.30
CA LEU A 217 -14.65 -1.36 13.35
C LEU A 217 -14.94 -0.81 11.97
N GLY A 218 -14.09 -1.14 11.02
CA GLY A 218 -14.27 -0.89 9.60
C GLY A 218 -14.40 -2.20 8.83
N LEU A 219 -15.34 -2.27 7.91
CA LEU A 219 -15.59 -3.42 7.04
C LEU A 219 -15.56 -2.95 5.58
N GLY A 220 -14.77 -3.61 4.76
CA GLY A 220 -14.62 -3.23 3.37
C GLY A 220 -14.72 -4.38 2.39
N LEU A 221 -15.10 -4.03 1.17
CA LEU A 221 -15.08 -4.92 0.02
C LEU A 221 -14.50 -4.16 -1.18
N GLY A 222 -13.37 -4.64 -1.68
CA GLY A 222 -12.79 -4.20 -2.93
C GLY A 222 -12.98 -5.24 -4.03
N ALA A 223 -13.08 -4.78 -5.27
CA ALA A 223 -13.08 -5.65 -6.44
C ALA A 223 -12.40 -4.96 -7.62
N SER A 224 -11.76 -5.75 -8.47
CA SER A 224 -11.25 -5.26 -9.75
C SER A 224 -11.50 -6.27 -10.87
N THR A 225 -11.64 -5.74 -12.09
CA THR A 225 -11.70 -6.54 -13.31
C THR A 225 -11.05 -5.79 -14.45
N GLY A 226 -10.30 -6.50 -15.27
CA GLY A 226 -9.62 -5.93 -16.42
C GLY A 226 -9.14 -6.98 -17.42
N ARG A 227 -8.32 -6.52 -18.36
CA ARG A 227 -7.59 -7.38 -19.31
C ARG A 227 -6.15 -6.93 -19.39
N HIS A 228 -5.25 -7.87 -19.29
CA HIS A 228 -3.83 -7.64 -19.52
C HIS A 228 -3.42 -8.27 -20.85
N ASN A 229 -2.53 -7.61 -21.58
CA ASN A 229 -2.03 -8.05 -22.88
C ASN A 229 -0.50 -8.18 -22.81
N GLY A 230 -0.04 -9.11 -21.99
CA GLY A 230 1.38 -9.44 -21.88
C GLY A 230 1.92 -10.14 -23.12
N SER A 231 3.23 -10.09 -23.30
CA SER A 231 3.97 -10.74 -24.36
C SER A 231 5.18 -11.51 -23.81
N ARG A 232 5.92 -12.21 -24.68
CA ARG A 232 7.15 -12.89 -24.27
C ARG A 232 8.21 -11.94 -23.69
N ASP A 233 8.27 -10.71 -24.20
CA ASP A 233 9.25 -9.71 -23.79
C ASP A 233 8.76 -8.86 -22.59
N ASN A 234 7.44 -8.77 -22.42
CA ASN A 234 6.79 -8.12 -21.29
C ASN A 234 5.65 -9.01 -20.79
N SER A 235 5.99 -9.98 -19.94
CA SER A 235 5.08 -11.04 -19.53
C SER A 235 3.88 -10.55 -18.70
N ARG A 236 3.97 -9.38 -18.08
CA ARG A 236 2.96 -8.89 -17.12
C ARG A 236 2.73 -9.87 -15.95
N LEU A 237 3.73 -10.65 -15.63
CA LEU A 237 3.77 -11.59 -14.51
C LEU A 237 4.87 -11.18 -13.53
N VAL A 238 4.64 -11.43 -12.26
CA VAL A 238 5.60 -11.14 -11.20
C VAL A 238 6.01 -12.42 -10.50
N SER A 239 7.20 -12.39 -9.91
CA SER A 239 7.63 -13.42 -8.98
C SER A 239 7.17 -13.07 -7.58
N LEU A 240 6.68 -14.07 -6.83
CA LEU A 240 6.33 -13.91 -5.43
C LEU A 240 7.56 -14.20 -4.55
N GLN A 241 7.74 -13.36 -3.54
CA GLN A 241 8.92 -13.38 -2.68
C GLN A 241 8.53 -13.51 -1.21
N THR A 242 9.40 -14.13 -0.43
CA THR A 242 9.32 -14.23 1.03
C THR A 242 9.58 -12.86 1.70
N TYR A 243 9.43 -12.78 3.02
CA TYR A 243 9.84 -11.59 3.80
C TYR A 243 11.34 -11.31 3.66
N GLY A 244 12.16 -12.37 3.50
CA GLY A 244 13.59 -12.29 3.20
C GLY A 244 13.92 -11.82 1.79
N GLY A 245 12.93 -11.70 0.90
CA GLY A 245 13.13 -11.32 -0.50
C GLY A 245 13.54 -12.47 -1.40
N GLN A 246 13.42 -13.73 -0.95
CA GLN A 246 13.71 -14.91 -1.73
C GLN A 246 12.51 -15.27 -2.60
N THR A 247 12.72 -15.52 -3.89
CA THR A 247 11.63 -15.94 -4.79
C THR A 247 11.21 -17.37 -4.45
N PHE A 248 9.91 -17.58 -4.18
CA PHE A 248 9.35 -18.92 -3.99
C PHE A 248 8.43 -19.36 -5.14
N PHE A 249 7.88 -18.42 -5.91
CA PHE A 249 7.09 -18.72 -7.09
C PHE A 249 7.46 -17.78 -8.23
N SER A 250 7.61 -18.34 -9.42
CA SER A 250 7.73 -17.59 -10.68
C SER A 250 7.18 -18.44 -11.83
N CYS A 251 6.63 -17.79 -12.84
CA CYS A 251 6.22 -18.43 -14.08
C CYS A 251 7.43 -18.74 -14.98
N LEU A 252 7.25 -19.71 -15.87
CA LEU A 252 8.23 -20.07 -16.90
C LEU A 252 8.47 -18.88 -17.84
N LYS A 253 9.69 -18.79 -18.36
CA LYS A 253 10.00 -17.84 -19.43
C LYS A 253 9.11 -18.09 -20.64
N GLY A 254 8.59 -17.00 -21.22
CA GLY A 254 7.71 -17.05 -22.40
C GLY A 254 6.23 -17.21 -22.07
N THR A 255 5.85 -17.40 -20.78
CA THR A 255 4.46 -17.24 -20.35
C THR A 255 4.12 -15.76 -20.20
N ALA A 256 2.86 -15.40 -20.41
CA ALA A 256 2.39 -14.02 -20.27
C ALA A 256 0.94 -13.98 -19.77
N ALA A 257 0.62 -12.98 -18.93
CA ALA A 257 -0.75 -12.63 -18.60
C ALA A 257 -1.39 -11.97 -19.82
N ASN A 258 -2.26 -12.68 -20.52
CA ASN A 258 -2.86 -12.25 -21.76
C ASN A 258 -4.34 -12.59 -21.81
N GLY A 259 -5.10 -11.95 -20.97
CA GLY A 259 -6.53 -12.16 -20.88
C GLY A 259 -7.15 -11.46 -19.69
N ARG A 260 -8.22 -12.04 -19.17
CA ARG A 260 -8.97 -11.48 -18.05
C ARG A 260 -8.19 -11.59 -16.74
N VAL A 261 -8.28 -10.51 -15.96
CA VAL A 261 -7.75 -10.42 -14.60
C VAL A 261 -8.87 -9.96 -13.70
N GLN A 262 -9.09 -10.66 -12.58
CA GLN A 262 -10.16 -10.35 -11.64
C GLN A 262 -9.69 -10.53 -10.21
N ARG A 263 -10.13 -9.68 -9.30
CA ARG A 263 -9.86 -9.75 -7.86
C ARG A 263 -11.08 -9.37 -7.05
N VAL A 264 -11.25 -10.04 -5.91
CA VAL A 264 -12.24 -9.70 -4.87
C VAL A 264 -11.52 -9.71 -3.53
N VAL A 265 -11.72 -8.66 -2.74
CA VAL A 265 -10.93 -8.40 -1.53
C VAL A 265 -11.84 -7.90 -0.40
N PRO A 266 -12.50 -8.77 0.37
CA PRO A 266 -13.05 -8.36 1.66
C PRO A 266 -11.89 -8.05 2.61
N HIS A 267 -12.07 -6.98 3.40
CA HIS A 267 -11.09 -6.54 4.37
C HIS A 267 -11.75 -5.92 5.58
N LEU A 268 -11.05 -5.93 6.69
CA LEU A 268 -11.52 -5.32 7.92
C LEU A 268 -10.38 -4.62 8.66
N THR A 269 -10.75 -3.61 9.44
CA THR A 269 -9.91 -3.01 10.46
C THR A 269 -10.67 -2.93 11.78
N TRP A 270 -9.96 -2.98 12.88
CA TRP A 270 -10.55 -2.84 14.21
C TRP A 270 -9.53 -2.24 15.17
N GLY A 271 -10.02 -1.42 16.10
CA GLY A 271 -9.20 -0.84 17.17
C GLY A 271 -10.02 -0.60 18.42
N PHE A 272 -9.45 -0.94 19.59
CA PHE A 272 -10.04 -0.65 20.88
C PHE A 272 -8.95 -0.52 21.96
N GLY A 273 -8.89 0.65 22.62
CA GLY A 273 -7.83 0.94 23.57
C GLY A 273 -6.45 0.73 22.94
N PRO A 274 -5.55 -0.01 23.58
CA PRO A 274 -4.20 -0.22 23.05
C PRO A 274 -4.11 -1.29 21.94
N VAL A 275 -5.21 -1.91 21.54
CA VAL A 275 -5.22 -3.01 20.56
C VAL A 275 -5.74 -2.53 19.22
N SER A 276 -5.03 -2.87 18.15
CA SER A 276 -5.51 -2.73 16.77
C SER A 276 -5.34 -4.02 15.99
N ALA A 277 -6.17 -4.20 14.97
CA ALA A 277 -6.09 -5.32 14.07
C ALA A 277 -6.55 -4.94 12.66
N TYR A 278 -6.01 -5.62 11.65
CA TYR A 278 -6.53 -5.59 10.30
C TYR A 278 -6.38 -6.96 9.64
N ALA A 279 -7.25 -7.24 8.68
CA ALA A 279 -7.21 -8.46 7.91
C ALA A 279 -7.74 -8.25 6.50
N ASP A 280 -7.12 -8.96 5.55
CA ASP A 280 -7.53 -9.02 4.15
C ASP A 280 -7.65 -10.49 3.71
N ALA A 281 -8.62 -10.77 2.83
CA ALA A 281 -8.64 -11.99 2.04
C ALA A 281 -8.74 -11.63 0.55
N VAL A 282 -8.07 -12.38 -0.30
CA VAL A 282 -7.98 -12.13 -1.74
C VAL A 282 -8.34 -13.38 -2.51
N TRP A 283 -9.26 -13.26 -3.44
CA TRP A 283 -9.47 -14.22 -4.52
C TRP A 283 -9.10 -13.55 -5.83
N ALA A 284 -8.13 -14.12 -6.52
CA ALA A 284 -7.61 -13.64 -7.79
C ALA A 284 -7.80 -14.72 -8.87
N ARG A 285 -8.20 -14.29 -10.07
CA ARG A 285 -8.27 -15.12 -11.27
C ARG A 285 -7.58 -14.38 -12.39
N ASP A 286 -6.53 -14.99 -12.92
CA ASP A 286 -5.71 -14.45 -13.98
C ASP A 286 -5.69 -15.44 -15.17
N GLU A 287 -5.93 -14.94 -16.37
CA GLU A 287 -5.74 -15.71 -17.61
C GLU A 287 -4.27 -15.55 -18.05
N ILE A 288 -3.53 -16.66 -18.00
CA ILE A 288 -2.10 -16.70 -18.30
C ILE A 288 -1.87 -17.70 -19.43
N SER A 289 -1.35 -17.21 -20.56
CA SER A 289 -1.09 -18.01 -21.78
C SER A 289 -2.30 -18.88 -22.18
N GLY A 290 -3.52 -18.32 -22.06
CA GLY A 290 -4.78 -19.00 -22.39
C GLY A 290 -5.30 -19.97 -21.32
N MET A 291 -4.69 -20.00 -20.14
CA MET A 291 -5.11 -20.85 -19.02
C MET A 291 -5.61 -19.98 -17.85
N ASP A 292 -6.73 -20.37 -17.26
CA ASP A 292 -7.26 -19.74 -16.06
C ASP A 292 -6.51 -20.25 -14.80
N VAL A 293 -5.89 -19.34 -14.09
CA VAL A 293 -5.23 -19.59 -12.81
C VAL A 293 -5.98 -18.86 -11.71
N SER A 294 -6.61 -19.63 -10.81
CA SER A 294 -7.29 -19.07 -9.62
C SER A 294 -6.35 -19.17 -8.41
N SER A 295 -5.99 -18.06 -7.85
CA SER A 295 -5.13 -17.97 -6.67
C SER A 295 -5.90 -17.31 -5.51
N ASN A 296 -5.52 -17.64 -4.29
CA ASN A 296 -6.11 -17.01 -3.12
C ASN A 296 -5.06 -16.70 -2.07
N ALA A 297 -5.34 -15.72 -1.24
CA ALA A 297 -4.52 -15.38 -0.11
C ALA A 297 -5.38 -14.81 1.03
N TRP A 298 -4.88 -14.90 2.25
CA TRP A 298 -5.43 -14.21 3.39
C TRP A 298 -4.31 -13.76 4.33
N SER A 299 -4.57 -12.74 5.11
CA SER A 299 -3.67 -12.26 6.16
C SER A 299 -4.45 -11.63 7.29
N GLY A 300 -3.94 -11.75 8.51
CA GLY A 300 -4.41 -11.04 9.67
C GLY A 300 -3.22 -10.54 10.49
N THR A 301 -3.32 -9.32 10.97
CA THR A 301 -2.32 -8.69 11.84
C THR A 301 -3.03 -8.09 13.05
N ILE A 302 -2.46 -8.31 14.22
CA ILE A 302 -2.87 -7.70 15.48
C ILE A 302 -1.68 -6.98 16.10
N ALA A 303 -1.92 -5.82 16.67
CA ALA A 303 -0.91 -5.03 17.37
C ALA A 303 -1.43 -4.59 18.74
N LEU A 304 -0.52 -4.55 19.73
CA LEU A 304 -0.79 -4.17 21.11
C LEU A 304 0.24 -3.13 21.56
N VAL A 305 -0.21 -1.91 21.85
CA VAL A 305 0.63 -0.85 22.41
C VAL A 305 0.75 -1.06 23.93
N LEU A 306 1.96 -1.32 24.41
CA LEU A 306 2.23 -1.67 25.82
C LEU A 306 2.27 -0.44 26.74
N THR A 307 2.47 0.73 26.19
CA THR A 307 2.73 1.98 26.93
C THR A 307 1.48 2.81 27.18
N GLY A 308 0.31 2.36 26.69
CA GLY A 308 -0.99 2.91 27.05
C GLY A 308 -1.57 3.91 26.05
N GLU A 309 -0.97 4.08 24.88
CA GLU A 309 -1.54 4.83 23.77
C GLU A 309 -2.74 4.10 23.19
N ASP A 310 -3.74 4.83 22.74
CA ASP A 310 -4.82 4.28 21.93
C ASP A 310 -4.29 3.88 20.56
N ALA A 311 -4.54 2.63 20.17
CA ALA A 311 -4.14 2.11 18.88
C ALA A 311 -5.17 2.47 17.78
N GLU A 312 -4.65 2.95 16.66
CA GLU A 312 -5.41 3.10 15.42
C GLU A 312 -4.92 2.05 14.41
N PRO A 313 -5.82 1.28 13.79
CA PRO A 313 -5.41 0.31 12.80
C PRO A 313 -4.73 0.99 11.60
N LEU A 314 -3.67 0.35 11.10
CA LEU A 314 -2.90 0.84 9.94
C LEU A 314 -2.38 2.27 10.11
N SER A 315 -1.98 2.63 11.31
CA SER A 315 -1.48 3.96 11.65
C SER A 315 -0.16 3.88 12.44
N PHE A 316 0.66 4.90 12.27
CA PHE A 316 1.89 5.06 13.05
C PHE A 316 1.54 5.41 14.51
N VAL A 317 2.15 4.72 15.48
CA VAL A 317 1.92 5.01 16.90
C VAL A 317 2.62 6.31 17.29
N ILE A 318 1.84 7.24 17.84
CA ILE A 318 2.35 8.52 18.33
C ILE A 318 2.46 8.42 19.85
N PRO A 319 3.69 8.46 20.42
CA PRO A 319 3.86 8.31 21.87
C PRO A 319 3.21 9.47 22.64
N LEU A 320 2.50 9.15 23.69
CA LEU A 320 1.96 10.13 24.65
C LEU A 320 3.06 10.97 25.28
N ARG A 321 4.21 10.34 25.54
CA ARG A 321 5.42 10.98 26.06
C ARG A 321 6.59 10.61 25.15
N ARG A 322 7.20 11.62 24.53
CA ARG A 322 8.39 11.40 23.68
C ARG A 322 9.53 10.86 24.53
N PHE A 323 10.40 10.11 23.92
CA PHE A 323 11.64 9.64 24.52
C PHE A 323 12.42 10.82 25.10
N ASP A 324 12.70 10.74 26.41
CA ASP A 324 13.54 11.67 27.14
C ASP A 324 14.14 10.90 28.32
N LEU A 325 15.40 10.57 28.18
CA LEU A 325 16.11 9.75 29.19
C LEU A 325 16.21 10.47 30.55
N ALA A 326 16.36 11.80 30.54
CA ALA A 326 16.45 12.58 31.77
C ALA A 326 15.13 12.62 32.55
N ALA A 327 14.01 12.60 31.83
CA ALA A 327 12.65 12.55 32.39
C ALA A 327 12.15 11.11 32.63
N GLY A 328 12.93 10.09 32.26
CA GLY A 328 12.53 8.67 32.38
C GLY A 328 11.43 8.25 31.39
N HIS A 329 11.28 8.96 30.28
CA HIS A 329 10.30 8.64 29.28
C HIS A 329 10.92 7.78 28.18
N ILE A 330 10.29 6.66 27.86
CA ILE A 330 10.80 5.68 26.87
C ILE A 330 10.16 5.79 25.47
N GLY A 331 9.16 6.69 25.28
CA GLY A 331 8.35 6.68 24.06
C GLY A 331 7.29 5.59 24.13
N ALA A 332 6.79 5.13 22.97
CA ALA A 332 5.80 4.06 22.89
C ALA A 332 6.43 2.74 22.43
N ILE A 333 5.90 1.63 22.95
CA ILE A 333 6.30 0.26 22.58
C ILE A 333 5.07 -0.51 22.13
N GLU A 334 5.19 -1.20 21.00
CA GLU A 334 4.12 -1.99 20.40
C GLU A 334 4.60 -3.42 20.11
N LEU A 335 3.79 -4.40 20.45
CA LEU A 335 3.95 -5.80 20.02
C LEU A 335 3.04 -6.06 18.84
N VAL A 336 3.55 -6.81 17.86
CA VAL A 336 2.82 -7.15 16.63
C VAL A 336 2.88 -8.65 16.42
N ALA A 337 1.75 -9.23 15.99
CA ALA A 337 1.70 -10.59 15.48
C ALA A 337 0.93 -10.60 14.15
N THR A 338 1.44 -11.34 13.17
CA THR A 338 0.82 -11.49 11.86
C THR A 338 0.86 -12.94 11.40
N ALA A 339 -0.17 -13.33 10.67
CA ALA A 339 -0.21 -14.61 9.98
C ALA A 339 -0.90 -14.45 8.62
N GLY A 340 -0.51 -15.27 7.65
CA GLY A 340 -1.13 -15.25 6.33
C GLY A 340 -0.70 -16.43 5.48
N GLN A 341 -1.45 -16.65 4.41
CA GLN A 341 -1.18 -17.68 3.43
C GLN A 341 -1.49 -17.18 2.04
N VAL A 342 -0.67 -17.58 1.07
CA VAL A 342 -0.95 -17.45 -0.36
C VAL A 342 -0.87 -18.82 -1.03
N MET A 343 -1.86 -19.10 -1.88
CA MET A 343 -1.93 -20.34 -2.65
C MET A 343 -2.16 -20.00 -4.12
N ILE A 344 -1.31 -20.54 -4.98
CA ILE A 344 -1.40 -20.41 -6.43
C ILE A 344 -2.21 -21.60 -6.97
N GLY A 345 -3.08 -21.33 -7.93
CA GLY A 345 -3.92 -22.34 -8.56
C GLY A 345 -3.11 -23.52 -9.13
N SER A 346 -3.56 -24.73 -8.86
CA SER A 346 -2.88 -25.94 -9.34
C SER A 346 -2.79 -26.02 -10.87
N THR A 347 -3.65 -25.33 -11.60
CA THR A 347 -3.61 -25.20 -13.07
C THR A 347 -2.33 -24.54 -13.58
N ALA A 348 -1.61 -23.80 -12.73
CA ALA A 348 -0.30 -23.24 -13.10
C ALA A 348 0.78 -24.33 -13.29
N PHE A 349 0.61 -25.54 -12.75
CA PHE A 349 1.62 -26.59 -12.75
C PHE A 349 1.24 -27.78 -13.64
N PRO A 350 2.18 -28.33 -14.43
CA PRO A 350 3.53 -27.85 -14.70
C PRO A 350 3.59 -26.84 -15.85
N ALA A 351 2.46 -26.49 -16.47
CA ALA A 351 2.42 -25.81 -17.77
C ALA A 351 2.96 -24.36 -17.72
N LEU A 352 2.70 -23.65 -16.64
CA LEU A 352 3.07 -22.24 -16.48
C LEU A 352 4.18 -22.01 -15.44
N ALA A 353 4.43 -23.00 -14.56
CA ALA A 353 5.48 -22.91 -13.55
C ALA A 353 6.16 -24.26 -13.38
N ASN A 354 7.49 -24.27 -13.21
CA ASN A 354 8.27 -25.48 -13.00
C ASN A 354 8.07 -25.99 -11.56
N PRO A 355 7.43 -27.16 -11.36
CA PRO A 355 7.16 -27.68 -10.02
C PRO A 355 8.43 -28.05 -9.23
N ALA A 356 9.58 -28.23 -9.89
CA ALA A 356 10.82 -28.55 -9.20
C ALA A 356 11.43 -27.37 -8.42
N VAL A 357 11.03 -26.13 -8.73
CA VAL A 357 11.59 -24.92 -8.14
C VAL A 357 10.54 -23.92 -7.67
N ALA A 358 9.34 -23.93 -8.24
CA ALA A 358 8.27 -23.02 -7.87
C ALA A 358 7.34 -23.70 -6.84
N MET A 359 7.17 -23.05 -5.70
CA MET A 359 6.25 -23.54 -4.67
C MET A 359 4.81 -23.15 -5.03
N LYS A 360 3.87 -24.06 -4.74
CA LYS A 360 2.44 -23.82 -4.93
C LYS A 360 1.89 -22.78 -3.96
N GLY A 361 2.49 -22.64 -2.79
CA GLY A 361 2.03 -21.69 -1.78
C GLY A 361 3.07 -21.44 -0.69
N MET A 362 2.74 -20.46 0.13
CA MET A 362 3.52 -20.08 1.30
C MET A 362 2.57 -19.70 2.43
N THR A 363 2.80 -20.24 3.62
CA THR A 363 2.20 -19.77 4.88
C THR A 363 3.27 -19.02 5.64
N ALA A 364 2.96 -17.84 6.12
CA ALA A 364 3.89 -17.00 6.85
C ALA A 364 3.31 -16.63 8.22
N TYR A 365 4.17 -16.67 9.22
CA TYR A 365 3.92 -16.18 10.57
C TYR A 365 4.94 -15.08 10.88
N GLY A 366 4.53 -14.06 11.61
CA GLY A 366 5.43 -12.99 11.99
C GLY A 366 5.15 -12.48 13.39
N MET A 367 6.22 -12.05 14.06
CA MET A 367 6.16 -11.34 15.34
C MET A 367 7.04 -10.10 15.24
N GLY A 368 6.64 -9.00 15.88
CA GLY A 368 7.37 -7.75 15.88
C GLY A 368 7.36 -7.05 17.23
N LEU A 369 8.45 -6.35 17.49
CA LEU A 369 8.58 -5.38 18.57
C LEU A 369 8.94 -4.04 17.95
N ASN A 370 8.09 -3.06 18.10
CA ASN A 370 8.26 -1.72 17.60
C ASN A 370 8.50 -0.74 18.75
N TRP A 371 9.45 0.14 18.57
CA TRP A 371 9.71 1.24 19.48
C TRP A 371 9.55 2.57 18.72
N TYR A 372 8.71 3.44 19.27
CA TYR A 372 8.41 4.77 18.75
C TYR A 372 8.90 5.82 19.75
N PRO A 373 10.18 6.26 19.66
CA PRO A 373 10.70 7.29 20.56
C PRO A 373 10.04 8.66 20.35
N SER A 374 9.58 8.95 19.12
CA SER A 374 8.90 10.22 18.81
C SER A 374 7.93 10.04 17.66
N ARG A 375 7.16 11.09 17.35
CA ARG A 375 6.18 11.09 16.25
C ARG A 375 6.75 10.72 14.88
N GLY A 376 8.04 10.96 14.62
CA GLY A 376 8.64 10.74 13.30
C GLY A 376 9.73 9.67 13.30
N VAL A 377 9.98 8.98 14.41
CA VAL A 377 11.06 7.98 14.51
C VAL A 377 10.50 6.65 14.99
N ALA A 378 10.89 5.58 14.32
CA ALA A 378 10.59 4.22 14.75
C ALA A 378 11.78 3.28 14.55
N LEU A 379 11.91 2.32 15.46
CA LEU A 379 12.74 1.13 15.32
C LEU A 379 11.81 -0.09 15.37
N LEU A 380 11.75 -0.87 14.29
CA LEU A 380 10.94 -2.07 14.19
C LEU A 380 11.88 -3.28 14.11
N ILE A 381 11.64 -4.27 14.96
CA ILE A 381 12.35 -5.56 14.92
C ILE A 381 11.31 -6.63 14.69
N SER A 382 11.42 -7.38 13.60
CA SER A 382 10.44 -8.38 13.20
C SER A 382 11.10 -9.70 12.86
N TYR A 383 10.56 -10.76 13.41
CA TYR A 383 10.88 -12.15 13.04
C TYR A 383 9.76 -12.69 12.15
N GLY A 384 10.13 -13.40 11.09
CA GLY A 384 9.21 -14.06 10.17
C GLY A 384 9.60 -15.51 9.90
N HIS A 385 8.63 -16.42 10.01
CA HIS A 385 8.75 -17.85 9.69
C HIS A 385 7.86 -18.17 8.50
N GLN A 386 8.43 -18.74 7.44
CA GLN A 386 7.73 -19.04 6.19
C GLN A 386 7.85 -20.53 5.86
N VAL A 387 6.70 -21.18 5.73
CA VAL A 387 6.54 -22.61 5.36
C VAL A 387 5.99 -22.71 3.96
N PHE A 388 6.55 -23.58 3.15
CA PHE A 388 6.21 -23.69 1.74
C PHE A 388 5.39 -24.95 1.43
N SER A 389 4.41 -24.80 0.54
CA SER A 389 3.64 -25.89 -0.02
C SER A 389 4.12 -26.20 -1.43
N ALA A 390 4.64 -27.39 -1.66
CA ALA A 390 5.05 -27.85 -2.99
C ALA A 390 3.83 -28.19 -3.87
N ALA A 391 4.01 -28.20 -5.18
CA ALA A 391 3.06 -28.82 -6.10
C ALA A 391 3.05 -30.34 -5.91
N ALA A 392 1.97 -31.01 -6.32
CA ALA A 392 1.85 -32.47 -6.17
C ALA A 392 3.02 -33.23 -6.84
N GLY A 393 3.70 -34.05 -6.05
CA GLY A 393 4.85 -34.84 -6.52
C GLY A 393 6.16 -34.05 -6.69
N ALA A 394 6.20 -32.78 -6.32
CA ALA A 394 7.38 -31.94 -6.40
C ALA A 394 8.20 -31.96 -5.08
N PRO A 395 9.50 -31.64 -5.13
CA PRO A 395 10.32 -31.55 -3.94
C PRO A 395 9.85 -30.42 -3.01
N ALA A 396 9.95 -30.66 -1.70
CA ALA A 396 9.72 -29.63 -0.70
C ALA A 396 10.88 -28.60 -0.70
N ARG A 397 10.53 -27.36 -0.41
CA ARG A 397 11.52 -26.32 -0.08
C ARG A 397 11.64 -26.25 1.44
N PRO A 398 12.85 -26.12 1.99
CA PRO A 398 13.05 -25.85 3.42
C PRO A 398 12.33 -24.58 3.85
N ASP A 399 11.90 -24.55 5.11
CA ASP A 399 11.31 -23.36 5.73
C ASP A 399 12.34 -22.23 5.76
N GLU A 400 11.85 -20.99 5.83
CA GLU A 400 12.70 -19.81 5.87
C GLU A 400 12.39 -18.97 7.10
N ASP A 401 13.42 -18.68 7.85
CA ASP A 401 13.37 -17.82 9.04
C ASP A 401 14.14 -16.53 8.79
N THR A 402 13.49 -15.40 9.01
CA THR A 402 14.07 -14.07 8.77
C THR A 402 13.95 -13.18 10.00
N LEU A 403 15.02 -12.44 10.28
CA LEU A 403 15.01 -11.33 11.23
C LEU A 403 15.28 -10.03 10.46
N ILE A 404 14.40 -9.06 10.64
CA ILE A 404 14.53 -7.75 9.99
C ILE A 404 14.44 -6.69 11.07
N ALA A 405 15.50 -5.85 11.17
CA ALA A 405 15.48 -4.65 11.99
C ALA A 405 15.42 -3.42 11.06
N ARG A 406 14.45 -2.56 11.27
CA ARG A 406 14.24 -1.33 10.49
C ARG A 406 14.37 -0.11 11.36
N PHE A 407 15.22 0.81 10.95
CA PHE A 407 15.17 2.20 11.40
C PHE A 407 14.36 3.03 10.43
N GLN A 408 13.42 3.82 10.94
CA GLN A 408 12.54 4.67 10.15
C GLN A 408 12.53 6.10 10.69
N LEU A 409 12.65 7.06 9.77
CA LEU A 409 12.56 8.50 10.04
C LEU A 409 11.55 9.13 9.08
N ILE A 410 10.68 9.96 9.64
CA ILE A 410 9.71 10.79 8.92
C ILE A 410 9.86 12.23 9.44
N LEU A 411 10.09 13.16 8.53
CA LEU A 411 10.20 14.59 8.84
C LEU A 411 9.18 15.39 8.05
#